data_79462e03c262dedfd2b708e127f4536c
#
_entry.id   79462e03c262dedfd2b708e127f4536c
#
_cell.length_a   1.000
_cell.length_b   1.000
_cell.length_c   1.000
_cell.angle_alpha   90.00
_cell.angle_beta   90.00
_cell.angle_gamma   90.00
#
_symmetry.space_group_name_H-M   'P 1'
#
loop_
_entity.id
_entity.type
_entity.pdbx_description
1 polymer ?
#
loop_
_entity_poly.entity_id
_entity_poly.type
_entity_poly.pdbx_seq_one_letter_code
_entity_poly.pdbx_strand_id
1 'polypeptide(L)'
;MDPGLKTAASGMAAQQTRIDVIANNLANVNTPGFKRSRAHFEDLLYQTVQGQQDLGTPESEVTASVQIGRGTRLSGIQRIHEQGTFEMTTRPMDLDIDGEGLFQVRRPD
;
A
#
# COMPACT_ATOMS: atom_id res chain seq x y z
N MET A 1 12.49 9.72 -23.23
CA MET A 1 11.13 9.27 -22.86
C MET A 1 10.47 10.31 -21.99
N ASP A 2 9.24 10.61 -22.27
CA ASP A 2 8.47 11.63 -21.58
C ASP A 2 8.33 11.28 -20.08
N PRO A 3 8.70 12.18 -19.14
CA PRO A 3 8.52 11.93 -17.71
C PRO A 3 7.06 11.64 -17.32
N GLY A 4 6.10 12.22 -18.04
CA GLY A 4 4.68 11.95 -17.79
C GLY A 4 4.32 10.50 -18.07
N LEU A 5 4.91 9.89 -19.09
CA LEU A 5 4.68 8.48 -19.40
C LEU A 5 5.25 7.56 -18.32
N LYS A 6 6.43 7.90 -17.78
CA LYS A 6 7.03 7.13 -16.69
C LYS A 6 6.19 7.23 -15.42
N THR A 7 5.69 8.41 -15.11
CA THR A 7 4.82 8.64 -13.96
C THR A 7 3.53 7.83 -14.10
N ALA A 8 2.92 7.87 -15.28
CA ALA A 8 1.70 7.11 -15.56
C ALA A 8 1.97 5.60 -15.46
N ALA A 9 3.10 5.12 -15.98
CA ALA A 9 3.46 3.72 -15.91
C ALA A 9 3.64 3.25 -14.46
N SER A 10 4.27 4.06 -13.62
CA SER A 10 4.43 3.72 -12.20
C SER A 10 3.08 3.67 -11.48
N GLY A 11 2.17 4.57 -11.82
CA GLY A 11 0.81 4.56 -11.28
C GLY A 11 0.03 3.32 -11.68
N MET A 12 0.15 2.91 -12.95
CA MET A 12 -0.49 1.68 -13.42
C MET A 12 0.11 0.44 -12.75
N ALA A 13 1.43 0.40 -12.57
CA ALA A 13 2.09 -0.70 -11.87
C ALA A 13 1.63 -0.76 -10.41
N ALA A 14 1.48 0.40 -9.76
CA ALA A 14 0.96 0.47 -8.40
C ALA A 14 -0.46 -0.07 -8.31
N GLN A 15 -1.32 0.30 -9.25
CA GLN A 15 -2.69 -0.21 -9.28
C GLN A 15 -2.73 -1.72 -9.56
N GLN A 16 -1.83 -2.21 -10.40
CA GLN A 16 -1.72 -3.65 -10.65
C GLN A 16 -1.37 -4.41 -9.38
N THR A 17 -0.41 -3.92 -8.60
CA THR A 17 -0.04 -4.52 -7.32
C THR A 17 -1.22 -4.46 -6.34
N ARG A 18 -1.94 -3.35 -6.31
CA ARG A 18 -3.11 -3.21 -5.45
C ARG A 18 -4.21 -4.22 -5.80
N ILE A 19 -4.44 -4.41 -7.10
CA ILE A 19 -5.41 -5.39 -7.58
C ILE A 19 -4.97 -6.80 -7.20
N ASP A 20 -3.69 -7.12 -7.32
CA ASP A 20 -3.16 -8.43 -6.95
C ASP A 20 -3.37 -8.71 -5.46
N VAL A 21 -3.14 -7.72 -4.60
CA VAL A 21 -3.37 -7.86 -3.16
C VAL A 21 -4.85 -8.06 -2.86
N ILE A 22 -5.72 -7.28 -3.49
CA ILE A 22 -7.17 -7.40 -3.32
C ILE A 22 -7.66 -8.77 -3.82
N ALA A 23 -7.14 -9.23 -4.95
CA ALA A 23 -7.52 -10.53 -5.51
C ALA A 23 -7.12 -11.67 -4.56
N ASN A 24 -5.94 -11.59 -3.96
CA ASN A 24 -5.50 -12.57 -2.98
C ASN A 24 -6.40 -12.55 -1.73
N ASN A 25 -6.74 -11.36 -1.25
CA ASN A 25 -7.64 -11.23 -0.10
C ASN A 25 -9.01 -11.81 -0.41
N LEU A 26 -9.54 -11.55 -1.60
CA LEU A 26 -10.84 -12.06 -2.03
C LEU A 26 -10.82 -13.56 -2.21
N ALA A 27 -9.75 -14.12 -2.77
CA ALA A 27 -9.62 -15.56 -2.95
C ALA A 27 -9.62 -16.30 -1.62
N ASN A 28 -9.18 -15.65 -0.55
CA ASN A 28 -9.08 -16.24 0.78
C ASN A 28 -10.20 -15.78 1.74
N VAL A 29 -11.30 -15.26 1.19
CA VAL A 29 -12.39 -14.71 2.01
C VAL A 29 -12.99 -15.77 2.96
N ASN A 30 -12.97 -17.04 2.56
CA ASN A 30 -13.47 -18.14 3.36
C ASN A 30 -12.36 -19.00 3.97
N THR A 31 -11.11 -18.57 3.88
CA THR A 31 -9.98 -19.33 4.43
C THR A 31 -9.87 -19.07 5.94
N PRO A 32 -9.96 -20.12 6.77
CA PRO A 32 -9.80 -19.95 8.22
C PRO A 32 -8.40 -19.43 8.57
N GLY A 33 -8.36 -18.51 9.50
CA GLY A 33 -7.10 -17.94 9.97
C GLY A 33 -6.43 -16.97 9.02
N PHE A 34 -7.09 -16.62 7.92
CA PHE A 34 -6.50 -15.68 6.96
C PHE A 34 -6.56 -14.26 7.50
N LYS A 35 -5.46 -13.55 7.32
CA LYS A 35 -5.37 -12.11 7.64
C LYS A 35 -5.12 -11.35 6.34
N ARG A 36 -5.98 -10.39 6.04
CA ARG A 36 -5.87 -9.60 4.80
C ARG A 36 -4.59 -8.78 4.79
N SER A 37 -4.09 -8.56 3.60
CA SER A 37 -2.92 -7.72 3.38
C SER A 37 -3.34 -6.39 2.78
N ARG A 38 -2.55 -5.36 3.02
CA ARG A 38 -2.75 -4.04 2.47
C ARG A 38 -1.43 -3.54 1.90
N ALA A 39 -1.47 -3.04 0.68
CA ALA A 39 -0.30 -2.43 0.06
C ALA A 39 -0.21 -0.97 0.47
N HIS A 40 1.01 -0.55 0.79
CA HIS A 40 1.31 0.85 1.09
C HIS A 40 2.19 1.39 -0.02
N PHE A 41 1.86 2.58 -0.48
CA PHE A 41 2.58 3.25 -1.54
C PHE A 41 3.12 4.57 -1.03
N GLU A 42 4.22 5.01 -1.63
CA GLU A 42 4.77 6.33 -1.34
C GLU A 42 5.06 7.05 -2.66
N ASP A 43 4.97 8.36 -2.61
CA ASP A 43 5.28 9.18 -3.76
C ASP A 43 6.78 9.27 -3.94
N LEU A 44 7.21 9.22 -5.20
CA LEU A 44 8.59 9.55 -5.54
C LEU A 44 8.78 11.06 -5.46
N LEU A 45 10.03 11.48 -5.42
CA LEU A 45 10.36 12.90 -5.28
C LEU A 45 9.67 13.73 -6.34
N TYR A 46 9.11 14.87 -5.93
CA TYR A 46 8.48 15.80 -6.84
C TYR A 46 9.54 16.58 -7.61
N GLN A 47 9.26 16.82 -8.88
CA GLN A 47 10.08 17.66 -9.72
C GLN A 47 9.49 19.06 -9.79
N THR A 48 10.28 20.07 -9.50
CA THR A 48 9.85 21.47 -9.64
C THR A 48 9.95 21.86 -11.11
N VAL A 49 8.81 22.14 -11.73
CA VAL A 49 8.74 22.44 -13.15
C VAL A 49 8.96 23.94 -13.41
N GLN A 50 8.46 24.78 -12.51
CA GLN A 50 8.70 26.23 -12.58
C GLN A 50 9.40 26.66 -11.30
N GLY A 51 10.68 26.99 -11.45
CA GLY A 51 11.41 27.60 -10.37
C GLY A 51 10.93 29.03 -10.15
N GLN A 52 11.17 29.55 -8.97
CA GLN A 52 11.00 30.97 -8.70
C GLN A 52 11.84 31.74 -9.72
N GLN A 53 11.18 32.44 -10.62
CA GLN A 53 11.89 33.41 -11.44
C GLN A 53 11.98 34.69 -10.63
N ASP A 54 13.17 34.96 -10.16
CA ASP A 54 13.47 36.23 -9.58
C ASP A 54 13.57 37.25 -10.73
N LEU A 55 12.47 37.93 -10.96
CA LEU A 55 12.41 38.92 -12.02
C LEU A 55 13.03 40.26 -11.60
N GLY A 56 13.67 40.32 -10.45
CA GLY A 56 14.42 41.49 -10.02
C GLY A 56 13.55 42.74 -9.78
N THR A 57 12.24 42.62 -9.79
CA THR A 57 11.34 43.69 -9.49
C THR A 57 10.73 43.49 -8.10
N PRO A 58 10.72 44.55 -7.27
CA PRO A 58 10.21 44.39 -5.90
C PRO A 58 8.70 44.16 -5.82
N GLU A 59 8.00 44.17 -6.93
CA GLU A 59 6.58 43.86 -7.01
C GLU A 59 6.27 42.53 -7.67
N SER A 60 7.30 41.68 -7.92
CA SER A 60 7.03 40.39 -8.51
C SER A 60 6.26 39.53 -7.53
N GLU A 61 5.04 39.18 -7.89
CA GLU A 61 4.28 38.19 -7.18
C GLU A 61 5.08 36.91 -7.13
N VAL A 62 5.30 36.36 -5.93
CA VAL A 62 5.93 35.08 -5.76
C VAL A 62 4.97 34.03 -6.32
N THR A 63 5.19 33.66 -7.57
CA THR A 63 4.44 32.57 -8.18
C THR A 63 4.87 31.29 -7.47
N ALA A 64 3.90 30.58 -6.87
CA ALA A 64 4.18 29.30 -6.24
C ALA A 64 4.80 28.36 -7.26
N SER A 65 5.89 27.69 -6.88
CA SER A 65 6.51 26.70 -7.74
C SER A 65 5.52 25.54 -7.99
N VAL A 66 5.42 25.13 -9.25
CA VAL A 66 4.60 23.98 -9.63
C VAL A 66 5.43 22.71 -9.47
N GLN A 67 4.96 21.81 -8.62
CA GLN A 67 5.62 20.54 -8.40
C GLN A 67 4.86 19.43 -9.11
N ILE A 68 5.59 18.63 -9.87
CA ILE A 68 5.03 17.47 -10.55
C ILE A 68 5.63 16.22 -9.95
N GLY A 69 4.77 15.31 -9.51
CA GLY A 69 5.21 14.03 -8.97
C GLY A 69 5.88 13.18 -10.03
N ARG A 70 6.89 12.43 -9.64
CA ARG A 70 7.61 11.50 -10.52
C ARG A 70 7.02 10.11 -10.52
N GLY A 71 5.93 9.91 -9.78
CA GLY A 71 5.25 8.63 -9.70
C GLY A 71 5.21 8.09 -8.29
N THR A 72 4.91 6.81 -8.20
CA THR A 72 4.74 6.12 -6.93
C THR A 72 5.54 4.83 -6.93
N ARG A 73 5.84 4.33 -5.75
CA ARG A 73 6.46 3.02 -5.58
C ARG A 73 5.81 2.30 -4.41
N LEU A 74 5.90 0.97 -4.44
CA LEU A 74 5.43 0.15 -3.33
C LEU A 74 6.40 0.27 -2.17
N SER A 75 5.92 0.78 -1.02
CA SER A 75 6.77 0.90 0.18
C SER A 75 6.73 -0.38 1.02
N GLY A 76 5.67 -1.17 0.91
CA GLY A 76 5.57 -2.42 1.64
C GLY A 76 4.17 -2.99 1.59
N ILE A 77 4.06 -4.25 2.00
CA ILE A 77 2.77 -4.92 2.15
C ILE A 77 2.65 -5.32 3.61
N GLN A 78 1.61 -4.83 4.24
CA GLN A 78 1.35 -5.06 5.66
C GLN A 78 0.20 -6.03 5.82
N ARG A 79 0.36 -7.01 6.71
CA ARG A 79 -0.73 -7.89 7.10
C ARG A 79 -1.49 -7.26 8.26
N ILE A 80 -2.81 -7.21 8.13
CA ILE A 80 -3.68 -6.58 9.12
C ILE A 80 -4.22 -7.66 10.06
N HIS A 81 -3.93 -7.53 11.34
CA HIS A 81 -4.33 -8.51 12.35
C HIS A 81 -5.63 -8.06 13.03
N GLU A 82 -6.73 -8.17 12.29
CA GLU A 82 -8.06 -7.89 12.85
C GLU A 82 -8.73 -9.19 13.27
N GLN A 83 -9.47 -9.12 14.36
CA GLN A 83 -10.25 -10.27 14.82
C GLN A 83 -11.38 -10.55 13.83
N GLY A 84 -11.46 -11.78 13.37
CA GLY A 84 -12.52 -12.21 12.49
C GLY A 84 -13.72 -12.76 13.25
N THR A 85 -14.71 -13.21 12.49
CA THR A 85 -15.89 -13.87 13.03
C THR A 85 -15.54 -15.32 13.37
N PHE A 86 -16.01 -15.79 14.53
CA PHE A 86 -15.80 -17.18 14.94
C PHE A 86 -16.71 -18.10 14.14
N GLU A 87 -16.16 -19.25 13.77
CA GLU A 87 -16.92 -20.30 13.10
C GLU A 87 -16.92 -21.55 13.98
N MET A 88 -18.09 -22.06 14.28
CA MET A 88 -18.22 -23.28 15.07
C MET A 88 -17.96 -24.49 14.19
N THR A 89 -17.02 -25.33 14.62
CA THR A 89 -16.72 -26.59 13.95
C THR A 89 -16.92 -27.75 14.92
N THR A 90 -17.04 -28.95 14.37
CA THR A 90 -17.20 -30.17 15.18
C THR A 90 -15.89 -30.85 15.52
N ARG A 91 -14.78 -30.33 15.02
CA ARG A 91 -13.46 -30.91 15.24
C ARG A 91 -12.89 -30.43 16.58
N PRO A 92 -12.54 -31.37 17.48
CA PRO A 92 -12.06 -30.96 18.81
C PRO A 92 -10.67 -30.31 18.82
N MET A 93 -9.88 -30.49 17.74
CA MET A 93 -8.55 -29.88 17.65
C MET A 93 -8.57 -28.49 17.02
N ASP A 94 -9.72 -28.02 16.57
CA ASP A 94 -9.85 -26.67 16.03
C ASP A 94 -9.87 -25.66 17.19
N LEU A 95 -8.90 -24.76 17.17
CA LEU A 95 -8.74 -23.75 18.21
C LEU A 95 -8.78 -22.35 17.60
N ASP A 96 -9.27 -21.41 18.36
CA ASP A 96 -9.33 -20.01 17.96
C ASP A 96 -8.86 -19.13 19.12
N ILE A 97 -8.27 -18.01 18.77
CA ILE A 97 -7.82 -17.02 19.75
C ILE A 97 -8.80 -15.87 19.75
N ASP A 98 -9.44 -15.61 20.90
CA ASP A 98 -10.30 -14.45 21.08
C ASP A 98 -9.43 -13.28 21.57
N GLY A 99 -9.14 -12.39 20.64
CA GLY A 99 -8.28 -11.23 20.92
C GLY A 99 -6.97 -11.29 20.14
N GLU A 100 -6.01 -10.52 20.58
CA GLU A 100 -4.69 -10.46 19.96
C GLU A 100 -3.81 -11.60 20.45
N GLY A 101 -3.11 -12.22 19.52
CA GLY A 101 -2.18 -13.29 19.86
C GLY A 101 -1.93 -14.20 18.67
N LEU A 102 -0.94 -15.05 18.83
CA LEU A 102 -0.54 -16.02 17.82
C LEU A 102 -0.28 -17.37 18.50
N PHE A 103 -0.49 -18.45 17.74
CA PHE A 103 -0.11 -19.78 18.20
C PHE A 103 1.38 -19.99 18.01
N GLN A 104 2.02 -20.54 19.02
CA GLN A 104 3.40 -20.93 18.93
C GLN A 104 3.47 -22.41 18.53
N VAL A 105 4.18 -22.68 17.42
CA VAL A 105 4.32 -24.02 16.90
C VAL A 105 5.79 -24.42 16.89
N ARG A 106 6.08 -25.60 17.41
CA ARG A 106 7.43 -26.14 17.40
C ARG A 106 7.56 -27.16 16.28
N ARG A 107 8.58 -27.01 15.44
CA ARG A 107 8.87 -28.01 14.42
C ARG A 107 9.50 -29.24 15.06
N PRO A 108 9.17 -30.43 14.56
CA PRO A 108 9.66 -31.68 15.15
C PRO A 108 11.04 -32.08 14.64
N ASP A 109 11.96 -31.18 14.40
CA ASP A 109 13.34 -31.52 13.99
C ASP A 109 14.39 -30.89 14.91
#